data_7d17237a724bcd16345f75f89a27816a
#
_entry.id   7d17237a724bcd16345f75f89a27816a
#
_cell.length_a   1.000
_cell.length_b   1.000
_cell.length_c   1.000
_cell.angle_alpha   90.00
_cell.angle_beta   90.00
_cell.angle_gamma   90.00
#
_symmetry.space_group_name_H-M   'P 1'
#
loop_
_entity.id
_entity.type
_entity.pdbx_description
1 polymer ?
#
loop_
_entity_poly.entity_id
_entity_poly.type
_entity_poly.pdbx_seq_one_letter_code
_entity_poly.pdbx_strand_id
1 'polypeptide(L)'
;VSSATNKISYSGDGSQTVFAYTFKIFDQDDLTVIIRSATGTETTKTITTDYTVSGVGSASGGNVTMVTAPASGETLTILREQPFTQGLDLVPNDPFPANSLEEALDKIVFMMQRQDEELDRCIKLSKTNTMSSTEFTVSAADRADEVFSFDANGELSITPLGVVGAITLPLALSNGGTNATTAQAARTNLGTTEEAEVLALALT
;
A
#
# COMPACT_ATOMS: atom_id res chain seq x y z
N VAL A 1 8.32 -18.13 -20.05
CA VAL A 1 7.49 -16.93 -19.76
C VAL A 1 8.00 -15.76 -20.58
N SER A 2 7.15 -15.17 -21.44
CA SER A 2 7.52 -14.06 -22.33
C SER A 2 7.10 -12.68 -21.82
N SER A 3 6.32 -12.60 -20.73
CA SER A 3 5.82 -11.34 -20.17
C SER A 3 6.18 -11.21 -18.69
N ALA A 4 6.66 -10.03 -18.30
CA ALA A 4 6.83 -9.64 -16.89
C ALA A 4 5.55 -9.11 -16.25
N THR A 5 4.52 -8.82 -17.06
CA THR A 5 3.25 -8.28 -16.59
C THR A 5 2.45 -9.35 -15.86
N ASN A 6 2.02 -9.05 -14.65
CA ASN A 6 1.16 -9.90 -13.81
C ASN A 6 -0.09 -9.17 -13.31
N LYS A 7 -0.26 -7.89 -13.67
CA LYS A 7 -1.33 -7.01 -13.19
C LYS A 7 -1.78 -6.06 -14.28
N ILE A 8 -3.08 -5.81 -14.35
CA ILE A 8 -3.67 -4.79 -15.24
C ILE A 8 -4.85 -4.14 -14.53
N SER A 9 -5.07 -2.86 -14.76
CA SER A 9 -6.18 -2.11 -14.15
C SER A 9 -6.99 -1.37 -15.22
N TYR A 10 -8.28 -1.22 -14.96
CA TYR A 10 -9.26 -0.55 -15.80
C TYR A 10 -10.12 0.41 -14.98
N SER A 11 -10.47 1.55 -15.55
CA SER A 11 -11.46 2.44 -14.95
C SER A 11 -12.86 1.94 -15.27
N GLY A 12 -13.73 1.90 -14.27
CA GLY A 12 -15.15 1.60 -14.44
C GLY A 12 -15.88 2.74 -15.17
N ASP A 13 -16.81 2.37 -16.05
CA ASP A 13 -17.70 3.29 -16.79
C ASP A 13 -19.19 3.01 -16.54
N GLY A 14 -19.50 2.00 -15.72
CA GLY A 14 -20.85 1.56 -15.40
C GLY A 14 -21.51 0.69 -16.49
N SER A 15 -20.82 0.38 -17.58
CA SER A 15 -21.39 -0.37 -18.72
C SER A 15 -20.52 -1.52 -19.21
N GLN A 16 -19.20 -1.33 -19.23
CA GLN A 16 -18.27 -2.36 -19.67
C GLN A 16 -18.19 -3.49 -18.66
N THR A 17 -18.36 -4.73 -19.12
CA THR A 17 -18.26 -5.96 -18.31
C THR A 17 -17.10 -6.85 -18.70
N VAL A 18 -16.51 -6.71 -19.90
CA VAL A 18 -15.42 -7.57 -20.40
C VAL A 18 -14.10 -6.83 -20.36
N PHE A 19 -13.13 -7.40 -19.65
CA PHE A 19 -11.80 -6.81 -19.41
C PHE A 19 -10.72 -7.80 -19.79
N ALA A 20 -9.83 -7.44 -20.71
CA ALA A 20 -8.76 -8.30 -21.16
C ALA A 20 -7.62 -8.35 -20.13
N TYR A 21 -6.97 -9.50 -19.97
CA TYR A 21 -5.66 -9.60 -19.35
C TYR A 21 -4.66 -10.19 -20.37
N THR A 22 -3.39 -9.77 -20.31
CA THR A 22 -2.39 -10.02 -21.37
C THR A 22 -1.27 -10.94 -20.93
N PHE A 23 -1.47 -11.71 -19.87
CA PHE A 23 -0.48 -12.63 -19.31
C PHE A 23 -1.05 -14.04 -19.15
N LYS A 24 -0.19 -15.06 -19.27
CA LYS A 24 -0.59 -16.47 -19.11
C LYS A 24 -1.00 -16.76 -17.67
N ILE A 25 -2.05 -17.56 -17.49
CA ILE A 25 -2.44 -18.22 -16.25
C ILE A 25 -2.56 -19.73 -16.52
N PHE A 26 -2.36 -20.56 -15.52
CA PHE A 26 -2.52 -22.01 -15.62
C PHE A 26 -3.89 -22.48 -15.15
N ASP A 27 -4.48 -21.74 -14.21
CA ASP A 27 -5.83 -21.99 -13.69
C ASP A 27 -6.59 -20.66 -13.60
N GLN A 28 -7.92 -20.71 -13.64
CA GLN A 28 -8.77 -19.56 -13.42
C GLN A 28 -8.61 -18.97 -12.00
N ASP A 29 -8.28 -19.86 -11.03
CA ASP A 29 -8.06 -19.49 -9.63
C ASP A 29 -6.70 -18.80 -9.39
N ASP A 30 -5.83 -18.75 -10.43
CA ASP A 30 -4.61 -17.95 -10.41
C ASP A 30 -4.89 -16.44 -10.54
N LEU A 31 -6.15 -16.02 -10.80
CA LEU A 31 -6.52 -14.61 -10.90
C LEU A 31 -7.26 -14.14 -9.65
N THR A 32 -6.80 -13.01 -9.13
CA THR A 32 -7.54 -12.21 -8.16
C THR A 32 -8.08 -10.96 -8.86
N VAL A 33 -9.38 -10.72 -8.71
CA VAL A 33 -10.07 -9.55 -9.25
C VAL A 33 -10.52 -8.66 -8.09
N ILE A 34 -10.09 -7.41 -8.11
CA ILE A 34 -10.36 -6.44 -7.06
C ILE A 34 -11.05 -5.22 -7.67
N ILE A 35 -12.11 -4.75 -7.04
CA ILE A 35 -12.69 -3.43 -7.31
C ILE A 35 -12.32 -2.49 -6.18
N ARG A 36 -11.72 -1.36 -6.54
CA ARG A 36 -11.46 -0.24 -5.65
C ARG A 36 -12.49 0.85 -5.90
N SER A 37 -13.21 1.23 -4.85
CA SER A 37 -14.20 2.31 -4.89
C SER A 37 -13.54 3.69 -5.06
N ALA A 38 -14.33 4.71 -5.43
CA ALA A 38 -13.88 6.10 -5.50
C ALA A 38 -13.36 6.63 -4.14
N THR A 39 -13.80 6.05 -3.02
CA THR A 39 -13.34 6.40 -1.67
C THR A 39 -12.09 5.63 -1.23
N GLY A 40 -11.57 4.72 -2.08
CA GLY A 40 -10.35 3.96 -1.82
C GLY A 40 -10.57 2.59 -1.19
N THR A 41 -11.81 2.19 -0.88
CA THR A 41 -12.10 0.85 -0.33
C THR A 41 -11.93 -0.21 -1.41
N GLU A 42 -11.17 -1.26 -1.11
CA GLU A 42 -10.94 -2.41 -1.99
C GLU A 42 -11.85 -3.58 -1.61
N THR A 43 -12.43 -4.22 -2.62
CA THR A 43 -13.27 -5.40 -2.47
C THR A 43 -12.82 -6.47 -3.46
N THR A 44 -12.36 -7.61 -2.94
CA THR A 44 -12.03 -8.78 -3.76
C THR A 44 -13.33 -9.44 -4.25
N LYS A 45 -13.40 -9.74 -5.54
CA LYS A 45 -14.52 -10.38 -6.19
C LYS A 45 -14.36 -11.89 -6.21
N THR A 46 -15.46 -12.61 -6.17
CA THR A 46 -15.49 -14.08 -6.13
C THR A 46 -15.72 -14.61 -7.54
N ILE A 47 -14.83 -15.51 -7.97
CA ILE A 47 -14.97 -16.21 -9.25
C ILE A 47 -16.28 -17.01 -9.29
N THR A 48 -16.89 -17.16 -10.46
CA THR A 48 -18.19 -17.78 -10.73
C THR A 48 -19.40 -17.04 -10.17
N THR A 49 -19.25 -16.27 -9.11
CA THR A 49 -20.32 -15.43 -8.53
C THR A 49 -20.32 -14.02 -9.11
N ASP A 50 -19.17 -13.35 -9.08
CA ASP A 50 -19.02 -11.95 -9.49
C ASP A 50 -18.44 -11.84 -10.91
N TYR A 51 -17.67 -12.84 -11.34
CA TYR A 51 -17.03 -12.84 -12.66
C TYR A 51 -16.72 -14.26 -13.17
N THR A 52 -16.43 -14.34 -14.46
CA THR A 52 -15.91 -15.55 -15.12
C THR A 52 -14.61 -15.24 -15.85
N VAL A 53 -13.79 -16.27 -16.09
CA VAL A 53 -12.47 -16.16 -16.74
C VAL A 53 -12.46 -16.99 -18.01
N SER A 54 -11.82 -16.48 -19.07
CA SER A 54 -11.51 -17.21 -20.29
C SER A 54 -10.03 -17.08 -20.63
N GLY A 55 -9.50 -17.94 -21.49
CA GLY A 55 -8.11 -17.88 -21.95
C GLY A 55 -7.10 -18.56 -21.01
N VAL A 56 -7.53 -19.44 -20.10
CA VAL A 56 -6.65 -20.30 -19.29
C VAL A 56 -5.70 -21.08 -20.21
N GLY A 57 -4.40 -21.10 -19.87
CA GLY A 57 -3.32 -21.72 -20.65
C GLY A 57 -2.83 -20.91 -21.84
N SER A 58 -3.53 -19.86 -22.25
CA SER A 58 -3.14 -19.00 -23.38
C SER A 58 -1.95 -18.11 -23.02
N ALA A 59 -0.91 -18.10 -23.87
CA ALA A 59 0.26 -17.25 -23.70
C ALA A 59 -0.05 -15.75 -23.83
N SER A 60 -1.11 -15.39 -24.56
CA SER A 60 -1.58 -14.01 -24.76
C SER A 60 -2.63 -13.55 -23.75
N GLY A 61 -2.96 -14.39 -22.76
CA GLY A 61 -3.99 -14.12 -21.76
C GLY A 61 -5.41 -14.40 -22.26
N GLY A 62 -6.37 -13.69 -21.69
CA GLY A 62 -7.80 -13.88 -21.96
C GLY A 62 -8.64 -12.71 -21.46
N ASN A 63 -9.86 -13.01 -21.03
CA ASN A 63 -10.80 -12.01 -20.52
C ASN A 63 -11.36 -12.42 -19.16
N VAL A 64 -11.55 -11.43 -18.31
CA VAL A 64 -12.44 -11.45 -17.16
C VAL A 64 -13.76 -10.83 -17.58
N THR A 65 -14.86 -11.55 -17.40
CA THR A 65 -16.22 -11.04 -17.67
C THR A 65 -16.93 -10.86 -16.35
N MET A 66 -17.18 -9.62 -15.96
CA MET A 66 -17.91 -9.24 -14.75
C MET A 66 -19.42 -9.47 -14.93
N VAL A 67 -20.08 -9.97 -13.87
CA VAL A 67 -21.55 -10.06 -13.81
C VAL A 67 -22.17 -8.66 -13.71
N THR A 68 -21.53 -7.77 -12.94
CA THR A 68 -21.93 -6.36 -12.80
C THR A 68 -20.78 -5.47 -13.24
N ALA A 69 -21.05 -4.52 -14.13
CA ALA A 69 -20.05 -3.56 -14.59
C ALA A 69 -19.55 -2.69 -13.42
N PRO A 70 -18.22 -2.48 -13.30
CA PRO A 70 -17.66 -1.52 -12.34
C PRO A 70 -18.22 -0.12 -12.62
N ALA A 71 -18.71 0.54 -11.57
CA ALA A 71 -19.31 1.87 -11.68
C ALA A 71 -18.29 2.93 -12.10
N SER A 72 -18.79 4.07 -12.60
CA SER A 72 -17.92 5.22 -12.88
C SER A 72 -17.25 5.71 -11.59
N GLY A 73 -15.93 5.91 -11.64
CA GLY A 73 -15.10 6.26 -10.49
C GLY A 73 -14.53 5.06 -9.72
N GLU A 74 -14.94 3.83 -10.05
CA GLU A 74 -14.30 2.62 -9.55
C GLU A 74 -13.12 2.21 -10.43
N THR A 75 -12.20 1.43 -9.86
CA THR A 75 -11.08 0.82 -10.60
C THR A 75 -11.16 -0.69 -10.43
N LEU A 76 -11.23 -1.40 -11.55
CA LEU A 76 -11.08 -2.85 -11.60
C LEU A 76 -9.59 -3.19 -11.77
N THR A 77 -9.06 -4.05 -10.92
CA THR A 77 -7.70 -4.59 -11.04
C THR A 77 -7.76 -6.10 -11.18
N ILE A 78 -7.09 -6.62 -12.19
CA ILE A 78 -6.89 -8.05 -12.44
C ILE A 78 -5.43 -8.35 -12.15
N LEU A 79 -5.17 -9.24 -11.21
CA LEU A 79 -3.84 -9.60 -10.72
C LEU A 79 -3.66 -11.10 -10.81
N ARG A 80 -2.48 -11.57 -11.30
CA ARG A 80 -2.12 -12.99 -11.20
C ARG A 80 -1.46 -13.25 -9.85
N GLU A 81 -2.07 -14.12 -9.06
CA GLU A 81 -1.59 -14.57 -7.76
C GLU A 81 -1.32 -16.06 -7.75
N GLN A 82 -0.25 -16.48 -8.45
CA GLN A 82 0.14 -17.88 -8.49
C GLN A 82 0.40 -18.41 -7.07
N PRO A 83 -0.24 -19.51 -6.65
CA PRO A 83 0.03 -20.15 -5.36
C PRO A 83 1.50 -20.56 -5.22
N PHE A 84 2.10 -20.38 -4.02
CA PHE A 84 3.45 -20.80 -3.70
C PHE A 84 3.55 -22.32 -3.47
N THR A 85 3.07 -23.09 -4.45
CA THR A 85 3.08 -24.56 -4.41
C THR A 85 3.68 -25.12 -5.69
N GLN A 86 4.38 -26.24 -5.55
CA GLN A 86 4.93 -27.00 -6.66
C GLN A 86 4.30 -28.40 -6.63
N GLY A 87 3.69 -28.81 -7.73
CA GLY A 87 2.98 -30.09 -7.84
C GLY A 87 3.61 -31.08 -8.84
N LEU A 88 4.81 -30.77 -9.40
CA LEU A 88 5.48 -31.68 -10.31
C LEU A 88 6.16 -32.79 -9.51
N ASP A 89 5.77 -34.05 -9.80
CA ASP A 89 6.42 -35.27 -9.32
C ASP A 89 7.08 -35.99 -10.51
N LEU A 90 8.40 -36.20 -10.43
CA LEU A 90 9.18 -36.89 -11.45
C LEU A 90 9.44 -38.33 -10.99
N VAL A 91 8.82 -39.30 -11.67
CA VAL A 91 9.02 -40.72 -11.39
C VAL A 91 10.29 -41.21 -12.07
N PRO A 92 11.22 -41.89 -11.34
CA PRO A 92 12.43 -42.46 -11.94
C PRO A 92 12.09 -43.47 -13.05
N ASN A 93 12.83 -43.36 -14.15
CA ASN A 93 12.72 -44.19 -15.37
C ASN A 93 11.46 -43.94 -16.25
N ASP A 94 10.62 -42.96 -15.92
CA ASP A 94 9.58 -42.52 -16.84
C ASP A 94 10.16 -41.67 -17.98
N PRO A 95 9.51 -41.59 -19.16
CA PRO A 95 9.88 -40.67 -20.22
C PRO A 95 9.95 -39.22 -19.69
N PHE A 96 10.99 -38.48 -20.12
CA PHE A 96 11.19 -37.11 -19.68
C PHE A 96 9.99 -36.21 -20.01
N PRO A 97 9.28 -35.64 -19.01
CA PRO A 97 8.06 -34.84 -19.22
C PRO A 97 8.40 -33.37 -19.50
N ALA A 98 8.92 -33.08 -20.70
CA ALA A 98 9.41 -31.73 -21.06
C ALA A 98 8.37 -30.62 -20.82
N ASN A 99 7.12 -30.84 -21.21
CA ASN A 99 6.05 -29.85 -21.05
C ASN A 99 5.73 -29.60 -19.56
N SER A 100 5.64 -30.65 -18.75
CA SER A 100 5.37 -30.51 -17.31
C SER A 100 6.51 -29.82 -16.58
N LEU A 101 7.76 -30.05 -17.00
CA LEU A 101 8.92 -29.34 -16.46
C LEU A 101 8.91 -27.86 -16.86
N GLU A 102 8.60 -27.54 -18.13
CA GLU A 102 8.48 -26.17 -18.60
C GLU A 102 7.37 -25.41 -17.82
N GLU A 103 6.21 -26.03 -17.61
CA GLU A 103 5.14 -25.45 -16.81
C GLU A 103 5.54 -25.21 -15.36
N ALA A 104 6.27 -26.16 -14.75
CA ALA A 104 6.76 -25.98 -13.38
C ALA A 104 7.75 -24.82 -13.27
N LEU A 105 8.65 -24.67 -14.25
CA LEU A 105 9.58 -23.53 -14.32
C LEU A 105 8.83 -22.21 -14.55
N ASP A 106 7.84 -22.18 -15.42
CA ASP A 106 6.97 -21.02 -15.64
C ASP A 106 6.25 -20.60 -14.35
N LYS A 107 5.71 -21.57 -13.57
CA LYS A 107 5.09 -21.32 -12.28
C LYS A 107 6.04 -20.69 -11.27
N ILE A 108 7.29 -21.13 -11.22
CA ILE A 108 8.33 -20.52 -10.37
C ILE A 108 8.54 -19.05 -10.74
N VAL A 109 8.64 -18.74 -12.04
CA VAL A 109 8.76 -17.36 -12.50
C VAL A 109 7.53 -16.53 -12.13
N PHE A 110 6.34 -17.11 -12.22
CA PHE A 110 5.10 -16.43 -11.81
C PHE A 110 5.05 -16.13 -10.31
N MET A 111 5.53 -17.05 -9.47
CA MET A 111 5.68 -16.81 -8.03
C MET A 111 6.66 -15.68 -7.74
N MET A 112 7.79 -15.62 -8.47
CA MET A 112 8.75 -14.51 -8.35
C MET A 112 8.15 -13.17 -8.78
N GLN A 113 7.37 -13.15 -9.85
CA GLN A 113 6.66 -11.93 -10.31
C GLN A 113 5.61 -11.47 -9.30
N ARG A 114 4.92 -12.40 -8.64
CA ARG A 114 4.01 -12.09 -7.53
C ARG A 114 4.77 -11.46 -6.36
N GLN A 115 5.89 -12.04 -5.94
CA GLN A 115 6.72 -11.49 -4.88
C GLN A 115 7.24 -10.08 -5.22
N ASP A 116 7.67 -9.85 -6.45
CA ASP A 116 8.15 -8.54 -6.91
C ASP A 116 7.04 -7.50 -6.84
N GLU A 117 5.82 -7.84 -7.26
CA GLU A 117 4.64 -6.97 -7.15
C GLU A 117 4.27 -6.68 -5.68
N GLU A 118 4.34 -7.67 -4.79
CA GLU A 118 4.10 -7.48 -3.35
C GLU A 118 5.17 -6.57 -2.74
N LEU A 119 6.44 -6.75 -3.10
CA LEU A 119 7.56 -5.91 -2.66
C LEU A 119 7.44 -4.47 -3.20
N ASP A 120 6.89 -4.28 -4.39
CA ASP A 120 6.67 -2.93 -4.95
C ASP A 120 5.64 -2.10 -4.17
N ARG A 121 4.78 -2.76 -3.39
CA ARG A 121 3.84 -2.12 -2.47
C ARG A 121 4.41 -1.89 -1.07
N CYS A 122 5.63 -2.34 -0.79
CA CYS A 122 6.30 -2.15 0.49
C CYS A 122 7.06 -0.82 0.55
N ILE A 123 7.23 -0.31 1.77
CA ILE A 123 8.20 0.77 2.02
C ILE A 123 9.59 0.17 1.95
N LYS A 124 10.40 0.59 0.98
CA LYS A 124 11.77 0.09 0.77
C LYS A 124 12.77 1.22 0.68
N LEU A 125 13.97 0.96 1.16
CA LEU A 125 15.09 1.89 0.99
C LEU A 125 15.57 1.90 -0.46
N SER A 126 16.16 3.02 -0.90
CA SER A 126 16.84 3.07 -2.20
C SER A 126 18.07 2.15 -2.20
N LYS A 127 18.50 1.73 -3.39
CA LYS A 127 19.64 0.79 -3.55
C LYS A 127 20.96 1.32 -2.97
N THR A 128 21.07 2.62 -2.74
CA THR A 128 22.28 3.28 -2.19
C THR A 128 22.16 3.60 -0.70
N ASN A 129 20.99 3.41 -0.12
CA ASN A 129 20.75 3.59 1.33
C ASN A 129 21.05 2.30 2.07
N THR A 130 21.57 2.47 3.28
CA THR A 130 21.82 1.37 4.24
C THR A 130 21.10 1.67 5.54
N MET A 131 20.57 0.63 6.14
CA MET A 131 19.98 0.62 7.47
C MET A 131 20.54 -0.59 8.18
N SER A 132 21.01 -0.45 9.41
CA SER A 132 21.65 -1.54 10.16
C SER A 132 20.63 -2.55 10.65
N SER A 133 19.41 -2.09 10.97
CA SER A 133 18.28 -2.93 11.34
C SER A 133 17.05 -2.54 10.56
N THR A 134 16.58 -3.46 9.71
CA THR A 134 15.31 -3.33 8.97
C THR A 134 14.16 -4.04 9.70
N GLU A 135 14.43 -4.67 10.84
CA GLU A 135 13.44 -5.35 11.65
C GLU A 135 12.85 -4.40 12.68
N PHE A 136 11.53 -4.38 12.75
CA PHE A 136 10.80 -3.64 13.75
C PHE A 136 10.63 -4.51 15.01
N THR A 137 11.64 -4.50 15.90
CA THR A 137 11.75 -5.40 17.05
C THR A 137 10.83 -5.05 18.22
N VAL A 138 10.17 -3.90 18.18
CA VAL A 138 9.29 -3.42 19.26
C VAL A 138 8.00 -4.23 19.34
N SER A 139 7.60 -4.63 20.55
CA SER A 139 6.40 -5.44 20.79
C SER A 139 5.12 -4.72 20.38
N ALA A 140 4.03 -5.47 20.13
CA ALA A 140 2.73 -4.88 19.79
C ALA A 140 2.18 -3.97 20.90
N ALA A 141 2.43 -4.32 22.18
CA ALA A 141 2.01 -3.51 23.32
C ALA A 141 2.76 -2.18 23.40
N ASP A 142 4.06 -2.20 23.08
CA ASP A 142 4.89 -0.99 23.11
C ASP A 142 4.65 -0.08 21.88
N ARG A 143 4.09 -0.62 20.79
CA ARG A 143 3.72 0.15 19.59
C ARG A 143 2.33 0.79 19.67
N ALA A 144 1.50 0.37 20.62
CA ALA A 144 0.16 0.88 20.75
C ALA A 144 0.19 2.39 21.05
N ASP A 145 -0.57 3.18 20.30
CA ASP A 145 -0.66 4.64 20.41
C ASP A 145 0.67 5.38 20.17
N GLU A 146 1.66 4.71 19.51
CA GLU A 146 2.93 5.30 19.11
C GLU A 146 2.96 5.62 17.63
N VAL A 147 3.89 6.49 17.22
CA VAL A 147 4.12 6.86 15.82
C VAL A 147 5.37 6.17 15.30
N PHE A 148 5.26 5.61 14.08
CA PHE A 148 6.40 5.11 13.36
C PHE A 148 7.38 6.23 13.05
N SER A 149 8.65 6.06 13.42
CA SER A 149 9.68 7.10 13.31
C SER A 149 11.05 6.50 12.94
N PHE A 150 12.03 7.37 12.80
CA PHE A 150 13.43 6.99 12.72
C PHE A 150 14.18 7.61 13.90
N ASP A 151 15.13 6.88 14.46
CA ASP A 151 15.99 7.36 15.54
C ASP A 151 17.09 8.32 15.02
N ALA A 152 17.99 8.77 15.92
CA ALA A 152 19.08 9.67 15.58
C ALA A 152 20.11 9.06 14.59
N ASN A 153 20.11 7.74 14.42
CA ASN A 153 20.96 7.01 13.47
C ASN A 153 20.25 6.72 12.14
N GLY A 154 18.96 7.06 12.05
CA GLY A 154 18.11 6.73 10.88
C GLY A 154 17.56 5.32 10.88
N GLU A 155 17.63 4.61 12.01
CA GLU A 155 17.08 3.26 12.18
C GLU A 155 15.59 3.32 12.57
N LEU A 156 14.84 2.25 12.28
CA LEU A 156 13.42 2.15 12.60
C LEU A 156 13.18 2.28 14.11
N SER A 157 12.24 3.13 14.49
CA SER A 157 11.91 3.43 15.86
C SER A 157 10.43 3.73 16.06
N ILE A 158 10.01 3.90 17.30
CA ILE A 158 8.71 4.44 17.68
C ILE A 158 8.90 5.72 18.48
N THR A 159 7.92 6.61 18.39
CA THR A 159 7.91 7.85 19.16
C THR A 159 6.50 8.06 19.73
N PRO A 160 6.37 8.36 21.03
CA PRO A 160 5.07 8.70 21.61
C PRO A 160 4.35 9.77 20.81
N LEU A 161 3.06 9.57 20.54
CA LEU A 161 2.25 10.48 19.75
C LEU A 161 2.33 11.93 20.26
N GLY A 162 2.46 12.11 21.58
CA GLY A 162 2.62 13.42 22.22
C GLY A 162 3.99 14.08 22.02
N VAL A 163 4.97 13.37 21.43
CA VAL A 163 6.35 13.85 21.21
C VAL A 163 6.65 14.09 19.73
N VAL A 164 5.75 13.68 18.84
CA VAL A 164 5.89 13.90 17.39
C VAL A 164 5.86 15.40 17.08
N GLY A 165 7.03 15.93 16.74
CA GLY A 165 7.26 17.35 16.67
C GLY A 165 7.13 17.96 18.06
N ALA A 166 8.09 17.68 18.97
CA ALA A 166 8.16 18.33 20.27
C ALA A 166 8.06 19.84 20.04
N ILE A 167 6.83 20.32 19.97
CA ILE A 167 6.53 21.74 20.11
C ILE A 167 6.92 22.01 21.53
N THR A 168 8.15 22.47 21.71
CA THR A 168 8.61 22.93 23.02
C THR A 168 7.65 24.02 23.43
N LEU A 169 6.79 23.72 24.38
CA LEU A 169 5.88 24.73 24.96
C LEU A 169 6.66 25.49 26.05
N PRO A 170 6.58 26.81 26.02
CA PRO A 170 5.80 27.69 25.14
C PRO A 170 6.41 27.83 23.75
N LEU A 171 5.57 27.72 22.70
CA LEU A 171 6.01 27.89 21.33
C LEU A 171 6.59 29.29 21.10
N ALA A 172 7.81 29.37 20.56
CA ALA A 172 8.47 30.64 20.27
C ALA A 172 7.65 31.51 19.29
N LEU A 173 7.72 32.84 19.45
CA LEU A 173 7.05 33.81 18.54
C LEU A 173 7.42 33.59 17.09
N SER A 174 8.67 33.24 16.80
CA SER A 174 9.17 32.93 15.45
C SER A 174 8.44 31.75 14.78
N ASN A 175 7.83 30.86 15.57
CA ASN A 175 7.08 29.67 15.12
C ASN A 175 5.56 29.87 15.26
N GLY A 176 5.09 31.10 15.41
CA GLY A 176 3.67 31.44 15.55
C GLY A 176 3.09 31.28 16.95
N GLY A 177 3.92 30.98 17.96
CA GLY A 177 3.50 30.88 19.35
C GLY A 177 3.61 32.21 20.12
N THR A 178 3.11 32.23 21.36
CA THR A 178 3.21 33.42 22.25
C THR A 178 4.46 33.38 23.14
N ASN A 179 5.22 32.29 23.14
CA ASN A 179 6.35 32.03 24.03
C ASN A 179 6.01 32.21 25.52
N ALA A 180 4.80 31.90 25.92
CA ALA A 180 4.26 32.13 27.25
C ALA A 180 3.47 30.94 27.80
N THR A 181 3.59 30.69 29.09
CA THR A 181 2.84 29.64 29.82
C THR A 181 1.58 30.16 30.50
N THR A 182 1.36 31.48 30.52
CA THR A 182 0.18 32.12 31.08
C THR A 182 -0.46 33.08 30.09
N ALA A 183 -1.78 33.31 30.25
CA ALA A 183 -2.52 34.24 29.39
C ALA A 183 -2.01 35.68 29.52
N GLN A 184 -1.50 36.10 30.68
CA GLN A 184 -0.95 37.40 30.91
C GLN A 184 0.40 37.56 30.19
N ALA A 185 1.30 36.57 30.34
CA ALA A 185 2.58 36.59 29.64
C ALA A 185 2.39 36.51 28.12
N ALA A 186 1.38 35.80 27.64
CA ALA A 186 1.03 35.73 26.22
C ALA A 186 0.62 37.12 25.69
N ARG A 187 -0.25 37.84 26.40
CA ARG A 187 -0.65 39.22 26.03
C ARG A 187 0.54 40.14 26.00
N THR A 188 1.43 40.08 27.01
CA THR A 188 2.65 40.90 27.04
C THR A 188 3.54 40.64 25.83
N ASN A 189 3.78 39.36 25.50
CA ASN A 189 4.61 38.97 24.37
C ASN A 189 4.01 39.36 23.01
N LEU A 190 2.67 39.42 22.92
CA LEU A 190 1.96 39.91 21.73
C LEU A 190 1.81 41.43 21.67
N GLY A 191 2.30 42.17 22.66
CA GLY A 191 2.26 43.65 22.69
C GLY A 191 0.85 44.22 22.96
N THR A 192 -0.10 43.41 23.45
CA THR A 192 -1.49 43.82 23.64
C THR A 192 -1.81 44.41 25.02
N THR A 193 -0.82 44.50 25.92
CA THR A 193 -1.03 44.98 27.29
C THR A 193 -0.92 46.49 27.39
N GLU A 194 -0.11 47.17 26.56
CA GLU A 194 0.10 48.61 26.68
C GLU A 194 -1.12 49.43 26.24
N GLU A 195 -1.88 48.97 25.22
CA GLU A 195 -3.04 49.70 24.76
C GLU A 195 -4.22 49.66 25.75
N ALA A 196 -4.39 48.52 26.45
CA ALA A 196 -5.47 48.38 27.42
C ALA A 196 -5.24 49.19 28.70
N GLU A 197 -3.99 49.34 29.16
CA GLU A 197 -3.66 50.14 30.34
C GLU A 197 -3.72 51.65 30.01
N VAL A 198 -3.30 52.04 28.82
CA VAL A 198 -3.40 53.45 28.36
C VAL A 198 -4.87 53.84 28.20
N LEU A 199 -5.73 52.98 27.72
CA LEU A 199 -7.16 53.27 27.56
C LEU A 199 -7.86 53.39 28.92
N ALA A 200 -7.49 52.52 29.91
CA ALA A 200 -8.03 52.61 31.28
C ALA A 200 -7.61 53.87 32.01
N LEU A 201 -6.42 54.38 31.78
CA LEU A 201 -5.88 55.64 32.38
C LEU A 201 -6.48 56.88 31.74
N ALA A 202 -6.93 56.83 30.48
CA ALA A 202 -7.53 57.93 29.77
C ALA A 202 -9.04 58.11 30.11
N LEU A 203 -9.62 57.18 30.86
CA LEU A 203 -11.05 57.18 31.28
C LEU A 203 -11.28 57.48 32.77
N THR A 204 -10.20 57.79 33.51
CA THR A 204 -10.24 58.28 34.90
C THR A 204 -9.88 59.76 34.96
#